data_585defc641c5ba1ee7d9fdbf9831bd82
#
_entry.id   585defc641c5ba1ee7d9fdbf9831bd82
#
_cell.length_a   1.000
_cell.length_b   1.000
_cell.length_c   1.000
_cell.angle_alpha   90.00
_cell.angle_beta   90.00
_cell.angle_gamma   90.00
#
_symmetry.space_group_name_H-M   'P 1'
#
loop_
_entity.id
_entity.type
_entity.pdbx_description
1 polymer ?
#
loop_
_entity_poly.entity_id
_entity_poly.type
_entity_poly.pdbx_seq_one_letter_code
_entity_poly.pdbx_strand_id
1 'polypeptide(L)'
;MLRGLISLLLFAALALLGEMGIGIALILTFLLEWFYPVYFELRHQGQTPGKKMLDIYVAQADASPITFSASLVRNLLRVVDFLPLFYGFGFASMLLNQRFQRLGDLAANTVVLHKISSNGYSTALNVEAIRPTVPLTLPEQQAIMLFAQRSHTLTPARLDELAQMTDALVAKQPKPTQYLQGIAHWLTGGGRT
;
A
#
# COMPACT_ATOMS: atom_id res chain seq x y z
N MET A 1 -12.86 -12.85 6.62
CA MET A 1 -13.45 -14.14 6.29
C MET A 1 -12.56 -15.33 6.69
N LEU A 2 -11.34 -15.49 6.20
CA LEU A 2 -10.46 -16.62 6.56
C LEU A 2 -10.30 -16.81 8.08
N ARG A 3 -10.01 -15.74 8.82
CA ARG A 3 -9.84 -15.77 10.27
C ARG A 3 -11.11 -16.22 11.00
N GLY A 4 -12.27 -15.68 10.63
CA GLY A 4 -13.55 -16.08 11.22
C GLY A 4 -13.89 -17.55 10.97
N LEU A 5 -13.56 -18.08 9.79
CA LEU A 5 -13.74 -19.50 9.48
C LEU A 5 -12.83 -20.38 10.35
N ILE A 6 -11.57 -19.99 10.53
CA ILE A 6 -10.62 -20.71 11.39
C ILE A 6 -11.11 -20.70 12.85
N SER A 7 -11.57 -19.55 13.37
CA SER A 7 -12.11 -19.44 14.73
C SER A 7 -13.35 -20.31 14.92
N LEU A 8 -14.25 -20.34 13.93
CA LEU A 8 -15.46 -21.16 13.98
C LEU A 8 -15.13 -22.67 14.00
N LEU A 9 -14.23 -23.11 13.14
CA LEU A 9 -13.80 -24.52 13.09
C LEU A 9 -13.09 -24.94 14.38
N LEU A 10 -12.21 -24.07 14.90
CA LEU A 10 -11.52 -24.29 16.16
C LEU A 10 -12.50 -24.42 17.32
N PHE A 11 -13.46 -23.51 17.40
CA PHE A 11 -14.50 -23.51 18.44
C PHE A 11 -15.35 -24.79 18.35
N ALA A 12 -15.82 -25.15 17.16
CA ALA A 12 -16.63 -26.35 16.95
C ALA A 12 -15.87 -27.64 17.32
N ALA A 13 -14.60 -27.74 16.92
CA ALA A 13 -13.77 -28.91 17.22
C ALA A 13 -13.50 -29.07 18.73
N LEU A 14 -13.22 -27.97 19.43
CA LEU A 14 -12.89 -28.01 20.85
C LEU A 14 -14.14 -28.07 21.74
N ALA A 15 -15.30 -27.61 21.29
CA ALA A 15 -16.57 -27.75 22.01
C ALA A 15 -16.94 -29.22 22.24
N LEU A 16 -16.49 -30.14 21.39
CA LEU A 16 -16.68 -31.59 21.57
C LEU A 16 -15.98 -32.16 22.82
N LEU A 17 -15.01 -31.43 23.38
CA LEU A 17 -14.26 -31.80 24.58
C LEU A 17 -14.93 -31.30 25.89
N GLY A 18 -16.17 -30.82 25.80
CA GLY A 18 -16.94 -30.30 26.94
C GLY A 18 -16.45 -28.91 27.42
N GLU A 19 -16.71 -28.59 28.69
CA GLU A 19 -16.43 -27.26 29.25
C GLU A 19 -14.95 -26.84 29.18
N MET A 20 -14.03 -27.77 29.39
CA MET A 20 -12.59 -27.49 29.24
C MET A 20 -12.23 -27.14 27.79
N GLY A 21 -12.82 -27.83 26.83
CA GLY A 21 -12.62 -27.56 25.40
C GLY A 21 -13.12 -26.16 25.01
N ILE A 22 -14.28 -25.75 25.55
CA ILE A 22 -14.82 -24.42 25.34
C ILE A 22 -13.89 -23.33 25.91
N GLY A 23 -13.35 -23.52 27.11
CA GLY A 23 -12.40 -22.59 27.72
C GLY A 23 -11.13 -22.42 26.85
N ILE A 24 -10.57 -23.52 26.41
CA ILE A 24 -9.39 -23.52 25.50
C ILE A 24 -9.75 -22.83 24.18
N ALA A 25 -10.92 -23.12 23.60
CA ALA A 25 -11.38 -22.51 22.35
C ALA A 25 -11.47 -20.99 22.46
N LEU A 26 -12.02 -20.47 23.58
CA LEU A 26 -12.11 -19.04 23.83
C LEU A 26 -10.73 -18.38 23.91
N ILE A 27 -9.79 -18.99 24.64
CA ILE A 27 -8.41 -18.46 24.75
C ILE A 27 -7.73 -18.45 23.37
N LEU A 28 -7.80 -19.55 22.62
CA LEU A 28 -7.17 -19.63 21.31
C LEU A 28 -7.80 -18.68 20.29
N THR A 29 -9.12 -18.53 20.31
CA THR A 29 -9.83 -17.58 19.47
C THR A 29 -9.43 -16.14 19.83
N PHE A 30 -9.35 -15.80 21.12
CA PHE A 30 -8.87 -14.51 21.58
C PHE A 30 -7.45 -14.23 21.08
N LEU A 31 -6.52 -15.18 21.26
CA LEU A 31 -5.15 -15.04 20.79
C LEU A 31 -5.09 -14.87 19.26
N LEU A 32 -5.86 -15.65 18.52
CA LEU A 32 -5.94 -15.55 17.07
C LEU A 32 -6.44 -14.17 16.63
N GLU A 33 -7.53 -13.68 17.23
CA GLU A 33 -8.13 -12.39 16.89
C GLU A 33 -7.18 -11.21 17.12
N TRP A 34 -6.37 -11.27 18.19
CA TRP A 34 -5.48 -10.18 18.59
C TRP A 34 -4.11 -10.27 17.93
N PHE A 35 -3.50 -11.44 17.88
CA PHE A 35 -2.12 -11.61 17.41
C PHE A 35 -2.00 -11.92 15.92
N TYR A 36 -3.03 -12.45 15.29
CA TYR A 36 -3.02 -12.69 13.84
C TYR A 36 -2.69 -11.41 13.03
N PRO A 37 -3.36 -10.27 13.24
CA PRO A 37 -3.03 -9.06 12.50
C PRO A 37 -1.61 -8.57 12.79
N VAL A 38 -1.17 -8.61 14.06
CA VAL A 38 0.16 -8.18 14.49
C VAL A 38 1.24 -9.02 13.81
N TYR A 39 1.09 -10.35 13.84
CA TYR A 39 2.03 -11.26 13.20
C TYR A 39 2.17 -11.00 11.69
N PHE A 40 1.03 -10.89 10.99
CA PHE A 40 1.05 -10.68 9.54
C PHE A 40 1.58 -9.27 9.16
N GLU A 41 1.22 -8.23 9.90
CA GLU A 41 1.72 -6.88 9.65
C GLU A 41 3.24 -6.80 9.79
N LEU A 42 3.82 -7.49 10.77
CA LEU A 42 5.27 -7.52 10.97
C LEU A 42 5.99 -8.38 9.92
N ARG A 43 5.44 -9.56 9.61
CA ARG A 43 6.10 -10.52 8.72
C ARG A 43 5.98 -10.14 7.25
N HIS A 44 4.91 -9.43 6.86
CA HIS A 44 4.56 -9.11 5.47
C HIS A 44 4.49 -7.60 5.22
N GLN A 45 5.42 -6.83 5.77
CA GLN A 45 5.57 -5.38 5.50
C GLN A 45 4.25 -4.59 5.64
N GLY A 46 3.56 -4.76 6.74
CA GLY A 46 2.30 -4.04 7.01
C GLY A 46 1.06 -4.63 6.32
N GLN A 47 1.15 -5.82 5.71
CA GLN A 47 0.06 -6.44 4.99
C GLN A 47 -0.48 -7.69 5.69
N THR A 48 -1.79 -7.77 5.85
CA THR A 48 -2.49 -9.04 6.09
C THR A 48 -2.97 -9.63 4.75
N PRO A 49 -3.34 -10.92 4.66
CA PRO A 49 -3.86 -11.49 3.41
C PRO A 49 -5.02 -10.69 2.81
N GLY A 50 -5.95 -10.20 3.64
CA GLY A 50 -7.06 -9.35 3.17
C GLY A 50 -6.61 -7.97 2.67
N LYS A 51 -5.61 -7.35 3.30
CA LYS A 51 -5.03 -6.08 2.83
C LYS A 51 -4.27 -6.25 1.53
N LYS A 52 -3.60 -7.39 1.35
CA LYS A 52 -2.91 -7.72 0.10
C LYS A 52 -3.88 -7.82 -1.09
N MET A 53 -5.09 -8.32 -0.88
CA MET A 53 -6.13 -8.37 -1.94
C MET A 53 -6.63 -6.98 -2.35
N LEU A 54 -6.46 -5.97 -1.51
CA LEU A 54 -6.85 -4.58 -1.77
C LEU A 54 -5.66 -3.69 -2.14
N ASP A 55 -4.47 -4.26 -2.32
CA ASP A 55 -3.22 -3.55 -2.56
C ASP A 55 -2.93 -2.42 -1.56
N ILE A 56 -3.30 -2.63 -0.28
CA ILE A 56 -3.03 -1.70 0.80
C ILE A 56 -2.05 -2.29 1.82
N TYR A 57 -1.26 -1.42 2.43
CA TYR A 57 -0.35 -1.78 3.51
C TYR A 57 -0.30 -0.69 4.57
N VAL A 58 0.19 -1.07 5.74
CA VAL A 58 0.37 -0.16 6.87
C VAL A 58 1.83 0.21 6.99
N ALA A 59 2.10 1.50 7.12
CA ALA A 59 3.41 2.04 7.42
C ALA A 59 3.33 3.02 8.58
N GLN A 60 4.45 3.41 9.15
CA GLN A 60 4.52 4.56 10.04
C GLN A 60 4.29 5.86 9.25
N ALA A 61 3.99 6.96 9.94
CA ALA A 61 3.70 8.25 9.30
C ALA A 61 4.90 8.82 8.50
N ASP A 62 6.12 8.36 8.79
CA ASP A 62 7.37 8.66 8.07
C ASP A 62 7.65 7.69 6.91
N ALA A 63 6.67 6.84 6.54
CA ALA A 63 6.77 5.76 5.55
C ALA A 63 7.73 4.62 5.93
N SER A 64 8.28 4.58 7.13
CA SER A 64 9.08 3.46 7.60
C SER A 64 8.21 2.20 7.87
N PRO A 65 8.81 1.01 7.87
CA PRO A 65 8.08 -0.23 8.18
C PRO A 65 7.44 -0.18 9.57
N ILE A 66 6.27 -0.81 9.71
CA ILE A 66 5.56 -0.87 10.98
C ILE A 66 6.36 -1.61 12.04
N THR A 67 6.42 -1.05 13.26
CA THR A 67 7.05 -1.70 14.41
C THR A 67 6.06 -2.60 15.17
N PHE A 68 6.60 -3.51 16.02
CA PHE A 68 5.78 -4.37 16.87
C PHE A 68 4.86 -3.56 17.79
N SER A 69 5.40 -2.55 18.46
CA SER A 69 4.63 -1.69 19.38
C SER A 69 3.51 -0.95 18.65
N ALA A 70 3.79 -0.38 17.47
CA ALA A 70 2.78 0.30 16.67
C ALA A 70 1.67 -0.66 16.21
N SER A 71 2.03 -1.84 15.72
CA SER A 71 1.03 -2.86 15.33
C SER A 71 0.21 -3.34 16.51
N LEU A 72 0.83 -3.54 17.67
CA LEU A 72 0.13 -3.96 18.89
C LEU A 72 -0.87 -2.90 19.35
N VAL A 73 -0.45 -1.63 19.48
CA VAL A 73 -1.30 -0.52 19.89
C VAL A 73 -2.51 -0.35 18.97
N ARG A 74 -2.29 -0.36 17.66
CA ARG A 74 -3.39 -0.27 16.66
C ARG A 74 -4.41 -1.39 16.81
N ASN A 75 -3.96 -2.62 17.03
CA ASN A 75 -4.85 -3.77 17.12
C ASN A 75 -5.55 -3.83 18.48
N LEU A 76 -4.91 -3.36 19.55
CA LEU A 76 -5.55 -3.20 20.87
C LEU A 76 -6.67 -2.14 20.84
N LEU A 77 -6.38 -0.97 20.29
CA LEU A 77 -7.37 0.12 20.19
C LEU A 77 -8.52 -0.17 19.22
N ARG A 78 -8.44 -1.23 18.44
CA ARG A 78 -9.52 -1.69 17.58
C ARG A 78 -10.83 -1.97 18.35
N VAL A 79 -10.73 -2.38 19.65
CA VAL A 79 -11.90 -2.54 20.49
C VAL A 79 -12.56 -1.20 20.78
N VAL A 80 -11.76 -0.16 21.01
CA VAL A 80 -12.27 1.20 21.20
C VAL A 80 -12.92 1.74 19.93
N ASP A 81 -12.32 1.47 18.78
CA ASP A 81 -12.89 1.85 17.48
C ASP A 81 -14.30 1.25 17.27
N PHE A 82 -14.53 0.04 17.80
CA PHE A 82 -15.81 -0.67 17.68
C PHE A 82 -16.95 -0.03 18.49
N LEU A 83 -16.64 0.70 19.56
CA LEU A 83 -17.62 1.38 20.40
C LEU A 83 -18.04 2.73 19.77
N PRO A 84 -19.20 3.34 20.18
CA PRO A 84 -20.31 2.74 20.92
C PRO A 84 -21.22 1.89 20.05
N LEU A 85 -21.24 2.07 18.73
CA LEU A 85 -22.10 1.38 17.77
C LEU A 85 -21.28 1.02 16.53
N PHE A 86 -20.87 -0.25 16.39
CA PHE A 86 -20.28 -0.81 15.16
C PHE A 86 -19.25 0.13 14.48
N TYR A 87 -18.12 0.40 15.14
CA TYR A 87 -17.05 1.29 14.67
C TYR A 87 -17.38 2.79 14.68
N GLY A 88 -18.29 3.24 15.53
CA GLY A 88 -18.68 4.65 15.62
C GLY A 88 -17.51 5.59 15.93
N PHE A 89 -16.66 5.28 16.93
CA PHE A 89 -15.48 6.10 17.23
C PHE A 89 -14.41 6.01 16.12
N GLY A 90 -14.20 4.83 15.55
CA GLY A 90 -13.27 4.68 14.42
C GLY A 90 -13.70 5.50 13.21
N PHE A 91 -14.98 5.49 12.88
CA PHE A 91 -15.54 6.26 11.77
C PHE A 91 -15.49 7.77 12.03
N ALA A 92 -15.88 8.23 13.23
CA ALA A 92 -15.78 9.63 13.61
C ALA A 92 -14.33 10.13 13.54
N SER A 93 -13.36 9.35 14.04
CA SER A 93 -11.95 9.67 13.96
C SER A 93 -11.47 9.83 12.51
N MET A 94 -11.89 8.95 11.60
CA MET A 94 -11.53 9.04 10.18
C MET A 94 -12.12 10.28 9.51
N LEU A 95 -13.35 10.69 9.86
CA LEU A 95 -13.96 11.90 9.29
C LEU A 95 -13.31 13.19 9.79
N LEU A 96 -12.86 13.21 11.04
CA LEU A 96 -12.22 14.37 11.66
C LEU A 96 -10.75 14.54 11.28
N ASN A 97 -10.13 13.51 10.68
CA ASN A 97 -8.72 13.51 10.32
C ASN A 97 -8.51 13.55 8.81
N GLN A 98 -7.69 14.48 8.33
CA GLN A 98 -7.34 14.63 6.89
C GLN A 98 -6.68 13.38 6.28
N ARG A 99 -6.07 12.52 7.10
CA ARG A 99 -5.41 11.28 6.67
C ARG A 99 -6.29 10.04 6.80
N PHE A 100 -7.57 10.20 7.16
CA PHE A 100 -8.53 9.11 7.37
C PHE A 100 -8.03 8.02 8.32
N GLN A 101 -7.33 8.41 9.39
CA GLN A 101 -6.76 7.50 10.38
C GLN A 101 -7.80 7.17 11.46
N ARG A 102 -7.86 5.88 11.86
CA ARG A 102 -8.63 5.44 13.02
C ARG A 102 -7.93 5.85 14.31
N LEU A 103 -8.62 5.74 15.48
CA LEU A 103 -8.00 6.02 16.78
C LEU A 103 -6.73 5.20 17.02
N GLY A 104 -6.75 3.90 16.66
CA GLY A 104 -5.58 3.05 16.73
C GLY A 104 -4.43 3.50 15.82
N ASP A 105 -4.73 4.01 14.62
CA ASP A 105 -3.72 4.54 13.70
C ASP A 105 -3.11 5.84 14.19
N LEU A 106 -3.93 6.73 14.77
CA LEU A 106 -3.49 7.98 15.39
C LEU A 106 -2.56 7.72 16.58
N ALA A 107 -2.98 6.85 17.51
CA ALA A 107 -2.19 6.52 18.69
C ALA A 107 -0.86 5.83 18.38
N ALA A 108 -0.82 5.04 17.29
CA ALA A 108 0.38 4.34 16.84
C ALA A 108 1.21 5.14 15.82
N ASN A 109 0.78 6.35 15.45
CA ASN A 109 1.39 7.18 14.42
C ASN A 109 1.62 6.42 13.10
N THR A 110 0.59 5.73 12.61
CA THR A 110 0.63 4.90 11.40
C THR A 110 -0.38 5.37 10.37
N VAL A 111 -0.11 5.08 9.11
CA VAL A 111 -0.97 5.38 7.97
C VAL A 111 -1.21 4.13 7.12
N VAL A 112 -2.37 4.08 6.47
CA VAL A 112 -2.68 3.06 5.49
C VAL A 112 -2.40 3.63 4.10
N LEU A 113 -1.53 2.98 3.36
CA LEU A 113 -1.09 3.41 2.04
C LEU A 113 -1.51 2.39 0.98
N HIS A 114 -1.84 2.87 -0.21
CA HIS A 114 -1.98 2.00 -1.38
C HIS A 114 -0.60 1.62 -1.91
N LYS A 115 -0.43 0.33 -2.19
CA LYS A 115 0.73 -0.17 -2.89
C LYS A 115 0.58 0.17 -4.37
N ILE A 116 1.29 1.20 -4.81
CA ILE A 116 1.41 1.46 -6.23
C ILE A 116 2.23 0.29 -6.81
N SER A 117 1.58 -0.54 -7.62
CA SER A 117 2.26 -1.66 -8.27
C SER A 117 3.35 -1.10 -9.17
N SER A 118 4.61 -1.35 -8.82
CA SER A 118 5.76 -1.02 -9.67
C SER A 118 5.78 -1.81 -10.98
N ASN A 119 4.92 -2.82 -11.12
CA ASN A 119 4.78 -3.59 -12.35
C ASN A 119 4.33 -2.73 -13.56
N GLY A 120 3.73 -1.57 -13.32
CA GLY A 120 3.44 -0.61 -14.39
C GLY A 120 4.69 0.05 -15.00
N TYR A 121 5.79 0.10 -14.26
CA TYR A 121 7.02 0.73 -14.76
C TYR A 121 7.84 -0.16 -15.70
N SER A 122 7.83 -1.47 -15.46
CA SER A 122 8.71 -2.40 -16.17
C SER A 122 8.09 -3.06 -17.41
N THR A 123 6.77 -3.27 -17.41
CA THR A 123 6.11 -4.08 -18.43
C THR A 123 5.50 -3.27 -19.57
N ALA A 124 5.30 -1.95 -19.39
CA ALA A 124 4.65 -1.10 -20.38
C ALA A 124 5.61 -0.34 -21.32
N LEU A 125 6.90 -0.27 -20.98
CA LEU A 125 7.86 0.47 -21.78
C LEU A 125 8.63 -0.49 -22.72
N ASN A 126 8.01 -0.79 -23.85
CA ASN A 126 8.69 -1.48 -24.95
C ASN A 126 9.61 -0.48 -25.70
N VAL A 127 10.30 0.37 -24.94
CA VAL A 127 11.17 1.45 -25.41
C VAL A 127 12.56 1.24 -24.83
N GLU A 128 13.58 1.39 -25.66
CA GLU A 128 14.98 1.32 -25.23
C GLU A 128 15.28 2.37 -24.15
N ALA A 129 16.08 2.00 -23.15
CA ALA A 129 16.46 2.90 -22.08
C ALA A 129 17.39 4.00 -22.61
N ILE A 130 16.99 5.25 -22.46
CA ILE A 130 17.73 6.41 -22.97
C ILE A 130 18.28 7.22 -21.78
N ARG A 131 19.60 7.37 -21.72
CA ARG A 131 20.23 8.22 -20.73
C ARG A 131 19.89 9.69 -21.00
N PRO A 132 19.43 10.46 -20.00
CA PRO A 132 19.16 11.88 -20.19
C PRO A 132 20.45 12.63 -20.54
N THR A 133 20.38 13.53 -21.50
CA THR A 133 21.51 14.36 -21.94
C THR A 133 21.82 15.51 -20.99
N VAL A 134 20.86 15.87 -20.11
CA VAL A 134 20.95 16.96 -19.14
C VAL A 134 20.72 16.38 -17.75
N PRO A 135 21.42 16.85 -16.71
CA PRO A 135 21.13 16.43 -15.32
C PRO A 135 19.73 16.86 -14.92
N LEU A 136 18.92 15.87 -14.52
CA LEU A 136 17.53 16.08 -14.11
C LEU A 136 17.45 16.33 -12.61
N THR A 137 16.69 17.34 -12.22
CA THR A 137 16.32 17.58 -10.83
C THR A 137 15.34 16.52 -10.33
N LEU A 138 15.22 16.33 -9.01
CA LEU A 138 14.30 15.36 -8.43
C LEU A 138 12.83 15.55 -8.86
N PRO A 139 12.27 16.79 -8.89
CA PRO A 139 10.92 17.01 -9.42
C PRO A 139 10.75 16.59 -10.88
N GLU A 140 11.74 16.86 -11.73
CA GLU A 140 11.70 16.49 -13.14
C GLU A 140 11.74 14.96 -13.32
N GLN A 141 12.58 14.26 -12.56
CA GLN A 141 12.60 12.80 -12.56
C GLN A 141 11.23 12.23 -12.14
N GLN A 142 10.61 12.79 -11.11
CA GLN A 142 9.28 12.38 -10.66
C GLN A 142 8.21 12.66 -11.72
N ALA A 143 8.25 13.80 -12.39
CA ALA A 143 7.31 14.15 -13.46
C ALA A 143 7.42 13.20 -14.65
N ILE A 144 8.65 12.87 -15.08
CA ILE A 144 8.91 11.91 -16.18
C ILE A 144 8.42 10.51 -15.80
N MET A 145 8.64 10.08 -14.57
CA MET A 145 8.16 8.79 -14.10
C MET A 145 6.62 8.73 -14.05
N LEU A 146 5.97 9.78 -13.55
CA LEU A 146 4.51 9.89 -13.55
C LEU A 146 3.91 9.92 -14.96
N PHE A 147 4.56 10.62 -15.89
CA PHE A 147 4.17 10.63 -17.31
C PHE A 147 4.22 9.22 -17.89
N ALA A 148 5.32 8.51 -17.70
CA ALA A 148 5.48 7.14 -18.19
C ALA A 148 4.45 6.19 -17.55
N GLN A 149 4.17 6.34 -16.26
CA GLN A 149 3.17 5.53 -15.54
C GLN A 149 1.76 5.72 -16.11
N ARG A 150 1.41 6.94 -16.52
CA ARG A 150 0.07 7.25 -17.06
C ARG A 150 -0.05 7.03 -18.56
N SER A 151 1.03 6.69 -19.24
CA SER A 151 1.05 6.56 -20.71
C SER A 151 0.03 5.54 -21.26
N HIS A 152 -0.28 4.48 -20.48
CA HIS A 152 -1.29 3.48 -20.87
C HIS A 152 -2.75 3.92 -20.68
N THR A 153 -2.99 5.00 -19.92
CA THR A 153 -4.34 5.52 -19.66
C THR A 153 -4.69 6.74 -20.52
N LEU A 154 -3.70 7.33 -21.16
CA LEU A 154 -3.85 8.54 -21.97
C LEU A 154 -3.90 8.20 -23.47
N THR A 155 -4.62 9.02 -24.22
CA THR A 155 -4.62 8.92 -25.70
C THR A 155 -3.27 9.37 -26.28
N PRO A 156 -2.85 8.83 -27.42
CA PRO A 156 -1.58 9.22 -28.05
C PRO A 156 -1.44 10.73 -28.28
N ALA A 157 -2.52 11.40 -28.72
CA ALA A 157 -2.54 12.84 -28.93
C ALA A 157 -2.26 13.62 -27.62
N ARG A 158 -2.83 13.16 -26.49
CA ARG A 158 -2.62 13.79 -25.19
C ARG A 158 -1.21 13.54 -24.65
N LEU A 159 -0.62 12.39 -24.95
CA LEU A 159 0.76 12.09 -24.60
C LEU A 159 1.74 13.01 -25.36
N ASP A 160 1.51 13.23 -26.65
CA ASP A 160 2.37 14.11 -27.45
C ASP A 160 2.23 15.58 -27.01
N GLU A 161 1.02 16.03 -26.68
CA GLU A 161 0.79 17.36 -26.11
C GLU A 161 1.55 17.57 -24.78
N LEU A 162 1.44 16.62 -23.86
CA LEU A 162 2.14 16.67 -22.59
C LEU A 162 3.66 16.59 -22.74
N ALA A 163 4.14 15.78 -23.68
CA ALA A 163 5.57 15.68 -23.97
C ALA A 163 6.13 16.99 -24.56
N GLN A 164 5.37 17.68 -25.40
CA GLN A 164 5.77 18.99 -25.95
C GLN A 164 5.84 20.09 -24.88
N MET A 165 5.12 19.98 -23.76
CA MET A 165 5.25 20.94 -22.65
C MET A 165 6.64 20.90 -21.97
N THR A 166 7.45 19.89 -22.22
CA THR A 166 8.82 19.76 -21.71
C THR A 166 9.86 20.23 -22.73
N ASP A 167 9.62 21.40 -23.37
CA ASP A 167 10.41 21.94 -24.49
C ASP A 167 11.92 21.87 -24.27
N ALA A 168 12.43 22.15 -23.09
CA ALA A 168 13.86 22.12 -22.77
C ALA A 168 14.51 20.74 -22.95
N LEU A 169 13.74 19.66 -22.75
CA LEU A 169 14.25 18.28 -22.86
C LEU A 169 14.01 17.65 -24.23
N VAL A 170 12.95 18.07 -24.92
CA VAL A 170 12.45 17.39 -26.13
C VAL A 170 12.55 18.20 -27.42
N ALA A 171 12.93 19.47 -27.37
CA ALA A 171 12.95 20.41 -28.51
C ALA A 171 13.70 19.90 -29.78
N LYS A 172 14.57 18.89 -29.63
CA LYS A 172 15.35 18.32 -30.77
C LYS A 172 14.98 16.87 -31.06
N GLN A 173 13.93 16.32 -30.42
CA GLN A 173 13.61 14.91 -30.56
C GLN A 173 12.45 14.68 -31.54
N PRO A 174 12.60 13.80 -32.55
CA PRO A 174 11.53 13.53 -33.50
C PRO A 174 10.32 12.83 -32.91
N LYS A 175 10.49 12.16 -31.74
CA LYS A 175 9.43 11.43 -31.03
C LYS A 175 9.50 11.73 -29.52
N PRO A 176 8.97 12.89 -29.08
CA PRO A 176 9.10 13.36 -27.71
C PRO A 176 8.53 12.37 -26.68
N THR A 177 7.39 11.77 -26.94
CA THR A 177 6.76 10.77 -26.06
C THR A 177 7.66 9.55 -25.84
N GLN A 178 8.23 8.97 -26.90
CA GLN A 178 9.12 7.81 -26.78
C GLN A 178 10.44 8.16 -26.08
N TYR A 179 10.95 9.36 -26.30
CA TYR A 179 12.15 9.84 -25.63
C TYR A 179 11.96 9.96 -24.11
N LEU A 180 10.85 10.57 -23.64
CA LEU A 180 10.54 10.65 -22.23
C LEU A 180 10.30 9.27 -21.59
N GLN A 181 9.65 8.36 -22.31
CA GLN A 181 9.49 6.97 -21.87
C GLN A 181 10.85 6.25 -21.77
N GLY A 182 11.76 6.47 -22.70
CA GLY A 182 13.13 5.93 -22.66
C GLY A 182 13.93 6.45 -21.45
N ILE A 183 13.79 7.74 -21.10
CA ILE A 183 14.38 8.32 -19.89
C ILE A 183 13.77 7.68 -18.65
N ALA A 184 12.45 7.51 -18.60
CA ALA A 184 11.78 6.83 -17.47
C ALA A 184 12.30 5.40 -17.30
N HIS A 185 12.49 4.66 -18.38
CA HIS A 185 13.07 3.32 -18.37
C HIS A 185 14.52 3.33 -17.82
N TRP A 186 15.32 4.30 -18.21
CA TRP A 186 16.69 4.45 -17.68
C TRP A 186 16.68 4.77 -16.18
N LEU A 187 15.80 5.67 -15.72
CA LEU A 187 15.65 6.04 -14.29
C LEU A 187 15.22 4.85 -13.43
N THR A 188 14.44 3.91 -13.97
CA THR A 188 14.02 2.68 -13.28
C THR A 188 15.07 1.56 -13.28
N GLY A 189 16.25 1.80 -13.87
CA GLY A 189 17.36 0.85 -13.87
C GLY A 189 17.49 0.00 -15.14
N GLY A 190 16.66 0.21 -16.15
CA GLY A 190 16.72 -0.52 -17.42
C GLY A 190 17.99 -0.33 -18.26
N GLY A 191 18.89 0.55 -17.86
CA GLY A 191 20.19 0.78 -18.52
C GLY A 191 21.42 0.32 -17.72
N ARG A 192 21.22 -0.45 -16.65
CA ARG A 192 22.31 -1.01 -15.84
C ARG A 192 22.50 -2.49 -16.19
N THR A 193 23.01 -2.76 -17.37
CA THR A 193 23.64 -4.03 -17.72
C THR A 193 25.11 -3.82 -17.91
#